data_3158e9479d8b1eaa5dea805f8b218803
#
_entry.id   3158e9479d8b1eaa5dea805f8b218803
#
_cell.length_a   1.000
_cell.length_b   1.000
_cell.length_c   1.000
_cell.angle_alpha   90.00
_cell.angle_beta   90.00
_cell.angle_gamma   90.00
#
_symmetry.space_group_name_H-M   'P 1'
#
loop_
_entity.id
_entity.type
_entity.pdbx_description
1 polymer ?
#
loop_
_entity_poly.entity_id
_entity_poly.type
_entity_poly.pdbx_seq_one_letter_code
_entity_poly.pdbx_strand_id
1 'polypeptide(L)'
;MTISKVLACAALAASFSRAQMLDPALLGKPAVDAWPTYNGDYSGRRFSTLDQINQGNVKHLTLSWVFRVKPGAHISTIVGGEGPMPAEGAPPDPDMSRIKSTPLMVNGVLYFSTPDNAWAVDARSGTQIWHFFWKTKGGIHIGNRGMGMYGNWLYFETPDNYLVSLDAQTGKERWHKQVADVKQQYFSTPAPIIVGNHVLVGTGGDSLDVPGFLEARDPETGDVQWKWWSEPLKKGDPGSETWPDEYSMRHGGGMTWIPGTYDPELHLYYLGIGNPNPVLTGRSRQGENLWTCSIVALNVDTGKLVWYFQPSPHDTHDWDAVQTPILIDGEFQGKPRKLLAQANRNGYFFLLDRTNGEHLLTAPMIETMNWSEGLNKNGQPIPNPKKEATVDGVLVSPPTWGATNWPPPSFSPKTGLFYVGVVEAYSLFYLTDTDPHPEGYGAAERDAGFISGRLIAIDYQTGKIRWQHKYPWGGGAVGMLSTASNLLFTGDPSGHFLAVDATDGKILWHAGLADDIGNGPETYLLDGQQYVLVAAGDTLYSFTLEQ
;
A
#
# COMPACT_ATOMS: atom_id res chain seq x y z
N MET A 1 -18.34 66.25 21.76
CA MET A 1 -18.13 65.10 22.68
C MET A 1 -18.93 63.95 22.11
N THR A 2 -18.47 62.81 21.67
CA THR A 2 -17.28 62.04 22.02
C THR A 2 -17.01 61.09 20.86
N ILE A 3 -15.82 61.16 20.29
CA ILE A 3 -15.23 60.15 19.41
C ILE A 3 -14.72 59.05 20.34
N SER A 4 -15.08 57.80 20.07
CA SER A 4 -14.28 56.58 20.37
C SER A 4 -15.18 55.37 20.39
N LYS A 5 -15.11 54.55 19.35
CA LYS A 5 -15.28 53.10 19.33
C LYS A 5 -15.34 52.62 17.87
N VAL A 6 -14.25 52.74 17.15
CA VAL A 6 -13.97 51.95 15.94
C VAL A 6 -12.47 51.72 15.96
N LEU A 7 -12.05 50.61 16.58
CA LEU A 7 -10.71 50.01 16.42
C LEU A 7 -10.66 48.75 17.26
N ALA A 8 -11.26 47.67 16.77
CA ALA A 8 -10.99 46.32 17.26
C ALA A 8 -11.62 45.25 16.34
N CYS A 9 -11.26 45.24 15.05
CA CYS A 9 -11.59 44.14 14.12
C CYS A 9 -10.59 44.06 12.95
N ALA A 10 -9.30 44.22 13.22
CA ALA A 10 -8.28 44.13 12.17
C ALA A 10 -7.01 43.41 12.66
N ALA A 11 -7.17 42.33 13.41
CA ALA A 11 -6.01 41.56 13.89
C ALA A 11 -6.23 40.02 13.85
N LEU A 12 -6.99 39.48 12.90
CA LEU A 12 -7.16 38.02 12.74
C LEU A 12 -6.97 37.50 11.31
N ALA A 13 -6.30 38.26 10.44
CA ALA A 13 -6.09 37.84 9.05
C ALA A 13 -4.61 37.77 8.62
N ALA A 14 -3.68 37.57 9.55
CA ALA A 14 -2.25 37.56 9.25
C ALA A 14 -1.47 36.39 9.83
N SER A 15 -1.98 35.14 9.73
CA SER A 15 -1.25 33.97 10.20
C SER A 15 -1.27 32.74 9.25
N PHE A 16 -1.64 32.93 7.98
CA PHE A 16 -1.63 31.82 7.00
C PHE A 16 -0.61 32.05 5.88
N SER A 17 0.63 32.29 6.25
CA SER A 17 1.74 32.32 5.27
C SER A 17 2.98 31.63 5.85
N ARG A 18 2.81 30.42 6.38
CA ARG A 18 3.95 29.51 6.49
C ARG A 18 3.92 28.60 5.27
N ALA A 19 4.99 28.63 4.48
CA ALA A 19 5.20 27.66 3.41
C ALA A 19 4.96 26.25 3.93
N GLN A 20 4.13 25.47 3.24
CA GLN A 20 3.81 24.07 3.55
C GLN A 20 5.00 23.17 3.18
N MET A 21 6.23 23.53 3.57
CA MET A 21 7.42 22.76 3.23
C MET A 21 7.54 21.51 4.12
N LEU A 22 7.51 20.34 3.48
CA LEU A 22 7.94 19.12 4.12
C LEU A 22 9.47 19.18 4.34
N ASP A 23 9.91 19.01 5.60
CA ASP A 23 11.30 18.74 5.89
C ASP A 23 11.65 17.31 5.49
N PRO A 24 12.55 17.09 4.49
CA PRO A 24 12.92 15.75 4.04
C PRO A 24 13.52 14.87 5.15
N ALA A 25 14.06 15.46 6.22
CA ALA A 25 14.60 14.72 7.35
C ALA A 25 13.53 13.96 8.14
N LEU A 26 12.24 14.31 8.00
CA LEU A 26 11.14 13.59 8.65
C LEU A 26 10.86 12.23 7.99
N LEU A 27 11.19 12.06 6.71
CA LEU A 27 10.93 10.82 5.96
C LEU A 27 11.70 9.60 6.51
N GLY A 28 12.87 9.85 7.13
CA GLY A 28 13.70 8.80 7.73
C GLY A 28 13.44 8.55 9.23
N LYS A 29 12.47 9.23 9.85
CA LYS A 29 12.19 9.16 11.30
C LYS A 29 10.80 8.61 11.55
N PRO A 30 10.57 7.89 12.69
CA PRO A 30 9.22 7.50 13.09
C PRO A 30 8.27 8.70 13.13
N ALA A 31 7.04 8.51 12.66
CA ALA A 31 6.03 9.54 12.61
C ALA A 31 5.64 10.03 14.02
N VAL A 32 5.66 11.35 14.23
CA VAL A 32 5.29 12.03 15.49
C VAL A 32 4.32 13.17 15.20
N ASP A 33 4.82 14.33 14.76
CA ASP A 33 4.04 15.53 14.44
C ASP A 33 3.69 15.65 12.95
N ALA A 34 4.06 14.64 12.18
CA ALA A 34 3.76 14.50 10.76
C ALA A 34 3.59 13.02 10.40
N TRP A 35 2.87 12.78 9.29
CA TRP A 35 2.82 11.50 8.58
C TRP A 35 3.22 11.75 7.12
N PRO A 36 4.54 11.89 6.84
CA PRO A 36 5.03 12.54 5.63
C PRO A 36 5.13 11.62 4.40
N THR A 37 4.91 10.32 4.56
CA THR A 37 4.95 9.33 3.47
C THR A 37 3.97 8.19 3.74
N TYR A 38 3.74 7.32 2.76
CA TYR A 38 2.73 6.26 2.76
C TYR A 38 2.68 5.42 4.05
N ASN A 39 3.82 5.07 4.64
CA ASN A 39 3.91 4.28 5.87
C ASN A 39 4.33 5.09 7.11
N GLY A 40 4.30 6.42 7.04
CA GLY A 40 4.74 7.33 8.10
C GLY A 40 6.24 7.62 8.05
N ASP A 41 7.07 6.63 7.77
CA ASP A 41 8.50 6.75 7.50
C ASP A 41 8.95 5.76 6.41
N TYR A 42 10.21 5.77 6.06
CA TYR A 42 10.79 4.90 5.05
C TYR A 42 10.83 3.41 5.42
N SER A 43 10.69 3.06 6.70
CA SER A 43 10.90 1.67 7.16
C SER A 43 9.71 0.74 6.91
N GLY A 44 8.53 1.28 6.61
CA GLY A 44 7.31 0.50 6.44
C GLY A 44 6.69 -0.01 7.74
N ARG A 45 7.28 0.30 8.91
CA ARG A 45 6.84 -0.27 10.20
C ARG A 45 5.47 0.20 10.66
N ARG A 46 5.01 1.35 10.19
CA ARG A 46 3.77 1.98 10.69
C ARG A 46 3.73 1.98 12.22
N PHE A 47 4.83 2.48 12.79
CA PHE A 47 5.04 2.61 14.23
C PHE A 47 5.22 4.07 14.59
N SER A 48 4.48 4.54 15.59
CA SER A 48 4.65 5.90 16.14
C SER A 48 5.19 5.86 17.56
N THR A 49 6.08 6.80 17.87
CA THR A 49 6.61 6.99 19.23
C THR A 49 5.66 7.75 20.15
N LEU A 50 4.51 8.19 19.65
CA LEU A 50 3.47 8.86 20.45
C LEU A 50 2.87 7.92 21.49
N ASP A 51 2.61 8.45 22.70
CA ASP A 51 2.12 7.71 23.86
C ASP A 51 1.08 8.48 24.72
N GLN A 52 0.61 9.65 24.24
CA GLN A 52 -0.49 10.35 24.91
C GLN A 52 -1.74 9.47 25.01
N ILE A 53 -2.11 8.83 23.89
CA ILE A 53 -3.14 7.78 23.87
C ILE A 53 -2.46 6.48 24.28
N ASN A 54 -2.89 5.90 25.38
CA ASN A 54 -2.28 4.72 25.97
C ASN A 54 -3.34 3.76 26.56
N GLN A 55 -2.92 2.59 27.02
CA GLN A 55 -3.82 1.56 27.55
C GLN A 55 -4.71 2.04 28.70
N GLY A 56 -4.26 3.00 29.52
CA GLY A 56 -5.01 3.52 30.64
C GLY A 56 -6.15 4.48 30.24
N ASN A 57 -6.01 5.19 29.13
CA ASN A 57 -6.93 6.23 28.71
C ASN A 57 -7.62 6.00 27.37
N VAL A 58 -7.22 5.01 26.58
CA VAL A 58 -7.78 4.74 25.24
C VAL A 58 -9.30 4.52 25.26
N LYS A 59 -9.86 4.08 26.37
CA LYS A 59 -11.32 3.96 26.59
C LYS A 59 -12.07 5.29 26.52
N HIS A 60 -11.36 6.42 26.62
CA HIS A 60 -11.89 7.79 26.50
C HIS A 60 -11.62 8.39 25.11
N LEU A 61 -11.19 7.58 24.15
CA LEU A 61 -11.00 8.02 22.78
C LEU A 61 -12.37 8.34 22.16
N THR A 62 -12.52 9.54 21.64
CA THR A 62 -13.76 10.05 21.07
C THR A 62 -13.57 10.61 19.68
N LEU A 63 -14.65 10.66 18.90
CA LEU A 63 -14.66 11.24 17.56
C LEU A 63 -14.47 12.76 17.65
N SER A 64 -13.44 13.27 16.98
CA SER A 64 -13.16 14.71 16.88
C SER A 64 -13.89 15.34 15.70
N TRP A 65 -13.72 14.76 14.51
CA TRP A 65 -14.38 15.22 13.29
C TRP A 65 -14.48 14.11 12.25
N VAL A 66 -15.33 14.33 11.24
CA VAL A 66 -15.45 13.50 10.05
C VAL A 66 -15.33 14.35 8.79
N PHE A 67 -14.78 13.76 7.72
CA PHE A 67 -14.77 14.36 6.40
C PHE A 67 -15.23 13.33 5.36
N ARG A 68 -16.33 13.61 4.69
CA ARG A 68 -16.85 12.76 3.61
C ARG A 68 -16.47 13.32 2.26
N VAL A 69 -15.85 12.51 1.40
CA VAL A 69 -15.45 12.93 0.06
C VAL A 69 -16.65 13.14 -0.87
N LYS A 70 -16.50 14.10 -1.76
CA LYS A 70 -17.41 14.32 -2.89
C LYS A 70 -16.57 14.34 -4.16
N PRO A 71 -16.40 13.18 -4.84
CA PRO A 71 -15.59 13.08 -6.04
C PRO A 71 -16.23 13.82 -7.23
N GLY A 72 -15.41 14.14 -8.23
CA GLY A 72 -15.85 14.82 -9.43
C GLY A 72 -15.76 16.35 -9.35
N ALA A 73 -16.14 17.02 -10.43
CA ALA A 73 -16.08 18.47 -10.51
C ALA A 73 -17.34 19.11 -9.90
N HIS A 74 -17.14 20.00 -8.94
CA HIS A 74 -18.17 20.80 -8.27
C HIS A 74 -17.79 22.29 -8.28
N ILE A 75 -18.66 23.14 -7.73
CA ILE A 75 -18.32 24.56 -7.49
C ILE A 75 -17.06 24.62 -6.60
N SER A 76 -16.07 25.39 -7.00
CA SER A 76 -14.77 25.56 -6.34
C SER A 76 -13.79 24.37 -6.49
N THR A 77 -14.10 23.36 -7.30
CA THR A 77 -13.13 22.32 -7.66
C THR A 77 -12.13 22.86 -8.68
N ILE A 78 -10.85 22.59 -8.45
CA ILE A 78 -9.78 22.86 -9.41
C ILE A 78 -9.78 21.68 -10.41
N VAL A 79 -9.89 21.99 -11.70
CA VAL A 79 -10.00 20.95 -12.73
C VAL A 79 -8.75 20.95 -13.59
N GLY A 80 -8.10 19.78 -13.70
CA GLY A 80 -6.98 19.50 -14.59
C GLY A 80 -7.29 18.36 -15.57
N GLY A 81 -6.25 17.90 -16.26
CA GLY A 81 -6.34 16.75 -17.15
C GLY A 81 -6.84 17.05 -18.56
N GLU A 82 -6.63 16.08 -19.44
CA GLU A 82 -6.85 16.20 -20.89
C GLU A 82 -8.07 15.41 -21.40
N GLY A 83 -8.73 14.65 -20.53
CA GLY A 83 -9.93 13.89 -20.87
C GLY A 83 -11.19 14.77 -21.03
N PRO A 84 -12.31 14.18 -21.42
CA PRO A 84 -13.60 14.87 -21.44
C PRO A 84 -14.10 15.13 -20.01
N MET A 85 -14.94 16.14 -19.84
CA MET A 85 -15.73 16.27 -18.61
C MET A 85 -16.73 15.10 -18.53
N PRO A 86 -16.97 14.52 -17.34
CA PRO A 86 -18.08 13.59 -17.15
C PRO A 86 -19.39 14.19 -17.60
N ALA A 87 -20.29 13.37 -18.16
CA ALA A 87 -21.62 13.83 -18.57
C ALA A 87 -22.38 14.37 -17.34
N GLU A 88 -23.11 15.47 -17.53
CA GLU A 88 -23.96 16.05 -16.48
C GLU A 88 -24.97 15.01 -15.97
N GLY A 89 -25.00 14.78 -14.65
CA GLY A 89 -25.87 13.77 -14.03
C GLY A 89 -25.39 12.32 -14.14
N ALA A 90 -24.21 12.05 -14.71
CA ALA A 90 -23.64 10.72 -14.65
C ALA A 90 -23.35 10.34 -13.17
N PRO A 91 -23.78 9.14 -12.72
CA PRO A 91 -23.42 8.70 -11.39
C PRO A 91 -21.90 8.56 -11.30
N PRO A 92 -21.27 8.98 -10.19
CA PRO A 92 -19.85 8.74 -9.99
C PRO A 92 -19.61 7.22 -9.91
N ASP A 93 -18.47 6.77 -10.43
CA ASP A 93 -18.00 5.42 -10.21
C ASP A 93 -17.87 5.18 -8.69
N PRO A 94 -18.47 4.14 -8.11
CA PRO A 94 -18.36 3.84 -6.68
C PRO A 94 -16.91 3.77 -6.17
N ASP A 95 -15.98 3.28 -7.00
CA ASP A 95 -14.56 3.21 -6.65
C ASP A 95 -13.88 4.58 -6.58
N MET A 96 -14.40 5.60 -7.25
CA MET A 96 -13.91 6.99 -7.13
C MET A 96 -14.13 7.59 -5.74
N SER A 97 -15.06 7.10 -4.95
CA SER A 97 -15.35 7.62 -3.62
C SER A 97 -14.63 6.87 -2.51
N ARG A 98 -14.22 5.62 -2.73
CA ARG A 98 -13.61 4.80 -1.69
C ARG A 98 -12.17 5.25 -1.41
N ILE A 99 -11.90 5.64 -0.16
CA ILE A 99 -10.58 6.10 0.28
C ILE A 99 -9.70 4.88 0.57
N LYS A 100 -8.86 4.49 -0.40
CA LYS A 100 -7.82 3.48 -0.24
C LYS A 100 -6.44 4.10 0.00
N SER A 101 -6.35 5.42 -0.03
CA SER A 101 -5.13 6.17 0.20
C SER A 101 -4.76 6.27 1.68
N THR A 102 -3.46 6.33 1.97
CA THR A 102 -2.96 6.85 3.24
C THR A 102 -2.82 8.36 3.11
N PRO A 103 -3.51 9.17 3.92
CA PRO A 103 -3.31 10.61 3.94
C PRO A 103 -1.87 10.97 4.36
N LEU A 104 -1.30 12.01 3.75
CA LEU A 104 -0.11 12.65 4.29
C LEU A 104 -0.54 13.73 5.27
N MET A 105 -0.01 13.73 6.49
CA MET A 105 -0.19 14.83 7.44
C MET A 105 1.10 15.65 7.52
N VAL A 106 1.04 16.89 7.04
CA VAL A 106 2.18 17.81 7.03
C VAL A 106 1.73 19.20 7.48
N ASN A 107 2.34 19.72 8.53
CA ASN A 107 2.08 21.07 9.07
C ASN A 107 0.60 21.37 9.34
N GLY A 108 -0.15 20.36 9.83
CA GLY A 108 -1.58 20.49 10.18
C GLY A 108 -2.54 20.40 9.00
N VAL A 109 -2.07 19.95 7.84
CA VAL A 109 -2.91 19.68 6.65
C VAL A 109 -2.79 18.22 6.26
N LEU A 110 -3.94 17.60 6.00
CA LEU A 110 -4.06 16.26 5.44
C LEU A 110 -4.19 16.33 3.93
N TYR A 111 -3.35 15.59 3.21
CA TYR A 111 -3.39 15.45 1.76
C TYR A 111 -3.68 14.00 1.41
N PHE A 112 -4.71 13.73 0.66
CA PHE A 112 -5.08 12.39 0.26
C PHE A 112 -5.80 12.37 -1.10
N SER A 113 -5.99 11.20 -1.66
CA SER A 113 -6.53 11.00 -3.00
C SER A 113 -7.51 9.84 -3.05
N THR A 114 -8.38 9.88 -4.05
CA THR A 114 -9.08 8.73 -4.61
C THR A 114 -8.84 8.74 -6.12
N PRO A 115 -9.25 7.73 -6.89
CA PRO A 115 -9.11 7.81 -8.34
C PRO A 115 -9.64 9.14 -8.88
N ASP A 116 -8.83 9.81 -9.71
CA ASP A 116 -9.08 11.12 -10.33
C ASP A 116 -9.26 12.32 -9.37
N ASN A 117 -9.10 12.15 -8.08
CA ASN A 117 -9.34 13.22 -7.12
C ASN A 117 -8.23 13.37 -6.09
N ALA A 118 -7.94 14.62 -5.69
CA ALA A 118 -7.04 14.92 -4.58
C ALA A 118 -7.62 16.03 -3.70
N TRP A 119 -7.41 15.93 -2.38
CA TRP A 119 -7.90 16.90 -1.40
C TRP A 119 -6.79 17.38 -0.47
N ALA A 120 -6.94 18.62 0.00
CA ALA A 120 -6.33 19.10 1.23
C ALA A 120 -7.43 19.43 2.26
N VAL A 121 -7.21 18.95 3.49
CA VAL A 121 -8.16 19.10 4.60
C VAL A 121 -7.39 19.56 5.83
N ASP A 122 -7.93 20.53 6.56
CA ASP A 122 -7.36 20.95 7.86
C ASP A 122 -7.46 19.79 8.85
N ALA A 123 -6.32 19.36 9.39
CA ALA A 123 -6.22 18.19 10.27
C ALA A 123 -6.85 18.40 11.65
N ARG A 124 -7.16 19.66 12.07
CA ARG A 124 -7.81 19.99 13.35
C ARG A 124 -9.31 19.86 13.27
N SER A 125 -9.89 20.24 12.12
CA SER A 125 -11.33 20.45 11.99
C SER A 125 -12.02 19.58 10.95
N GLY A 126 -11.27 18.91 10.08
CA GLY A 126 -11.83 18.21 8.93
C GLY A 126 -12.36 19.16 7.84
N THR A 127 -12.02 20.47 7.89
CA THR A 127 -12.50 21.44 6.90
C THR A 127 -11.71 21.33 5.61
N GLN A 128 -12.41 21.21 4.47
CA GLN A 128 -11.78 21.19 3.15
C GLN A 128 -11.08 22.53 2.87
N ILE A 129 -9.80 22.46 2.49
CA ILE A 129 -9.00 23.61 2.06
C ILE A 129 -9.12 23.76 0.54
N TRP A 130 -8.86 22.67 -0.20
CA TRP A 130 -9.06 22.60 -1.64
C TRP A 130 -9.40 21.19 -2.09
N HIS A 131 -9.98 21.08 -3.31
CA HIS A 131 -10.25 19.85 -4.03
C HIS A 131 -9.79 19.99 -5.48
N PHE A 132 -9.05 19.01 -5.98
CA PHE A 132 -8.61 18.88 -7.35
C PHE A 132 -9.26 17.67 -8.01
N PHE A 133 -9.75 17.82 -9.24
CA PHE A 133 -10.33 16.77 -10.05
C PHE A 133 -9.58 16.64 -11.38
N TRP A 134 -9.17 15.42 -11.70
CA TRP A 134 -8.50 15.06 -12.94
C TRP A 134 -9.51 14.53 -13.96
N LYS A 135 -9.54 15.15 -15.16
CA LYS A 135 -10.32 14.65 -16.30
C LYS A 135 -9.56 13.49 -16.95
N THR A 136 -9.92 12.29 -16.60
CA THR A 136 -9.28 11.08 -17.11
C THR A 136 -9.61 10.79 -18.57
N LYS A 137 -8.68 10.16 -19.29
CA LYS A 137 -8.89 9.58 -20.62
C LYS A 137 -9.32 8.11 -20.58
N GLY A 138 -9.43 7.53 -19.39
CA GLY A 138 -9.76 6.12 -19.17
C GLY A 138 -8.94 5.51 -18.03
N GLY A 139 -8.64 4.23 -18.11
CA GLY A 139 -7.96 3.46 -17.07
C GLY A 139 -8.93 2.77 -16.12
N ILE A 140 -8.37 2.00 -15.17
CA ILE A 140 -9.15 1.25 -14.17
C ILE A 140 -9.14 2.01 -12.85
N HIS A 141 -10.34 2.28 -12.31
CA HIS A 141 -10.54 3.06 -11.09
C HIS A 141 -10.56 2.21 -9.82
N ILE A 142 -9.88 1.08 -9.80
CA ILE A 142 -9.87 0.14 -8.66
C ILE A 142 -9.39 0.76 -7.35
N GLY A 143 -8.65 1.87 -7.39
CA GLY A 143 -8.19 2.61 -6.22
C GLY A 143 -7.02 3.53 -6.53
N ASN A 144 -6.76 4.45 -5.61
CA ASN A 144 -5.54 5.25 -5.53
C ASN A 144 -5.02 5.18 -4.09
N ARG A 145 -3.73 4.93 -3.90
CA ARG A 145 -3.18 4.63 -2.57
C ARG A 145 -2.55 5.83 -1.87
N GLY A 146 -2.54 6.98 -2.53
CA GLY A 146 -2.10 8.21 -1.88
C GLY A 146 -1.20 9.08 -2.74
N MET A 147 -0.51 9.96 -2.07
CA MET A 147 0.32 11.01 -2.66
C MET A 147 1.74 10.96 -2.10
N GLY A 148 2.71 11.48 -2.86
CA GLY A 148 4.04 11.85 -2.36
C GLY A 148 4.15 13.36 -2.18
N MET A 149 5.07 13.83 -1.34
CA MET A 149 5.34 15.25 -1.15
C MET A 149 6.85 15.54 -1.17
N TYR A 150 7.25 16.53 -1.98
CA TYR A 150 8.61 17.05 -2.03
C TYR A 150 8.57 18.57 -1.88
N GLY A 151 9.15 19.10 -0.79
CA GLY A 151 9.04 20.52 -0.48
C GLY A 151 7.58 20.98 -0.39
N ASN A 152 7.18 21.88 -1.29
CA ASN A 152 5.80 22.37 -1.41
C ASN A 152 4.95 21.65 -2.46
N TRP A 153 5.48 20.60 -3.08
CA TRP A 153 4.85 19.95 -4.21
C TRP A 153 4.32 18.57 -3.84
N LEU A 154 3.08 18.32 -4.23
CA LEU A 154 2.42 17.03 -4.13
C LEU A 154 2.50 16.32 -5.47
N TYR A 155 2.53 14.99 -5.42
CA TYR A 155 2.53 14.13 -6.59
C TYR A 155 1.50 13.02 -6.38
N PHE A 156 0.67 12.76 -7.39
CA PHE A 156 -0.19 11.59 -7.41
C PHE A 156 -0.29 11.02 -8.82
N GLU A 157 -0.55 9.73 -8.91
CA GLU A 157 -0.76 9.04 -10.17
C GLU A 157 -2.25 8.93 -10.48
N THR A 158 -2.61 9.15 -11.74
CA THR A 158 -3.99 9.04 -12.21
C THR A 158 -4.25 7.67 -12.82
N PRO A 159 -5.51 7.19 -12.87
CA PRO A 159 -5.86 5.90 -13.48
C PRO A 159 -5.40 5.75 -14.94
N ASP A 160 -5.34 6.85 -15.69
CA ASP A 160 -4.84 6.91 -17.06
C ASP A 160 -3.34 7.17 -17.18
N ASN A 161 -2.57 6.85 -16.11
CA ASN A 161 -1.11 6.90 -16.06
C ASN A 161 -0.47 8.26 -16.30
N TYR A 162 -0.99 9.31 -15.68
CA TYR A 162 -0.27 10.56 -15.54
C TYR A 162 0.27 10.71 -14.12
N LEU A 163 1.52 11.13 -14.00
CA LEU A 163 2.03 11.72 -12.76
C LEU A 163 1.70 13.20 -12.77
N VAL A 164 0.92 13.63 -11.80
CA VAL A 164 0.47 15.03 -11.65
C VAL A 164 1.17 15.67 -10.47
N SER A 165 1.77 16.84 -10.66
CA SER A 165 2.33 17.66 -9.60
C SER A 165 1.40 18.83 -9.29
N LEU A 166 1.07 18.97 -7.98
CA LEU A 166 0.21 20.04 -7.47
C LEU A 166 0.96 20.90 -6.46
N ASP A 167 0.62 22.18 -6.43
CA ASP A 167 1.00 23.07 -5.32
C ASP A 167 0.22 22.70 -4.07
N ALA A 168 0.91 22.33 -2.98
CA ALA A 168 0.29 21.83 -1.75
C ALA A 168 -0.61 22.87 -1.06
N GLN A 169 -0.30 24.15 -1.18
CA GLN A 169 -1.07 25.23 -0.57
C GLN A 169 -2.38 25.51 -1.30
N THR A 170 -2.35 25.48 -2.64
CA THR A 170 -3.45 25.95 -3.48
C THR A 170 -4.19 24.85 -4.24
N GLY A 171 -3.63 23.63 -4.32
CA GLY A 171 -4.15 22.54 -5.14
C GLY A 171 -4.03 22.76 -6.65
N LYS A 172 -3.38 23.84 -7.09
CA LYS A 172 -3.22 24.13 -8.52
C LYS A 172 -2.18 23.21 -9.14
N GLU A 173 -2.50 22.74 -10.34
CA GLU A 173 -1.58 21.94 -11.13
C GLU A 173 -0.33 22.77 -11.48
N ARG A 174 0.83 22.17 -11.27
CA ARG A 174 2.14 22.67 -11.68
C ARG A 174 2.53 22.11 -13.05
N TRP A 175 2.41 20.82 -13.19
CA TRP A 175 2.62 20.05 -14.42
C TRP A 175 2.00 18.66 -14.30
N HIS A 176 1.82 18.01 -15.44
CA HIS A 176 1.57 16.58 -15.51
C HIS A 176 2.44 15.93 -16.59
N LYS A 177 2.80 14.66 -16.39
CA LYS A 177 3.64 13.88 -17.30
C LYS A 177 3.06 12.48 -17.46
N GLN A 178 2.91 12.04 -18.68
CA GLN A 178 2.49 10.68 -18.96
C GLN A 178 3.56 9.68 -18.52
N VAL A 179 3.16 8.65 -17.77
CA VAL A 179 3.99 7.54 -17.31
C VAL A 179 3.91 6.38 -18.31
N ALA A 180 2.68 6.00 -18.68
CA ALA A 180 2.42 4.97 -19.68
C ALA A 180 1.16 5.32 -20.49
N ASP A 181 0.98 4.69 -21.64
CA ASP A 181 -0.18 4.92 -22.49
C ASP A 181 -1.34 3.99 -22.09
N VAL A 182 -2.44 4.57 -21.61
CA VAL A 182 -3.65 3.85 -21.24
C VAL A 182 -4.23 3.01 -22.41
N LYS A 183 -3.98 3.41 -23.65
CA LYS A 183 -4.40 2.65 -24.84
C LYS A 183 -3.64 1.33 -24.99
N GLN A 184 -2.48 1.20 -24.35
CA GLN A 184 -1.71 -0.03 -24.24
C GLN A 184 -2.11 -0.86 -23.02
N GLN A 185 -3.26 -0.56 -22.40
CA GLN A 185 -3.83 -1.26 -21.24
C GLN A 185 -3.08 -1.04 -19.91
N TYR A 186 -2.18 -0.07 -19.85
CA TYR A 186 -1.59 0.34 -18.59
C TYR A 186 -2.57 1.14 -17.72
N PHE A 187 -2.52 0.92 -16.41
CA PHE A 187 -3.18 1.77 -15.42
C PHE A 187 -2.35 1.88 -14.15
N SER A 188 -2.62 2.88 -13.32
CA SER A 188 -1.82 3.14 -12.12
C SER A 188 -2.68 3.27 -10.88
N THR A 189 -2.17 2.74 -9.76
CA THR A 189 -2.86 2.74 -8.46
C THR A 189 -1.96 3.07 -7.26
N PRO A 190 -0.60 3.02 -7.32
CA PRO A 190 0.26 3.24 -6.16
C PRO A 190 0.28 4.71 -5.72
N ALA A 191 0.81 4.94 -4.52
CA ALA A 191 1.24 6.26 -4.09
C ALA A 191 2.68 6.49 -4.55
N PRO A 192 3.01 7.62 -5.18
CA PRO A 192 4.40 7.99 -5.44
C PRO A 192 5.20 8.10 -4.14
N ILE A 193 6.42 7.58 -4.13
CA ILE A 193 7.33 7.69 -2.98
C ILE A 193 8.47 8.65 -3.33
N ILE A 194 8.74 9.58 -2.43
CA ILE A 194 9.85 10.52 -2.58
C ILE A 194 11.08 9.95 -1.87
N VAL A 195 12.19 9.81 -2.60
CA VAL A 195 13.49 9.43 -2.06
C VAL A 195 14.56 10.36 -2.62
N GLY A 196 15.12 11.20 -1.77
CA GLY A 196 16.09 12.22 -2.23
C GLY A 196 15.47 13.14 -3.29
N ASN A 197 16.05 13.15 -4.48
CA ASN A 197 15.56 13.88 -5.66
C ASN A 197 14.82 12.98 -6.67
N HIS A 198 14.23 11.90 -6.20
CA HIS A 198 13.48 10.94 -7.02
C HIS A 198 12.02 10.89 -6.59
N VAL A 199 11.11 10.98 -7.53
CA VAL A 199 9.70 10.58 -7.40
C VAL A 199 9.58 9.18 -7.99
N LEU A 200 9.42 8.16 -7.15
CA LEU A 200 9.28 6.78 -7.58
C LEU A 200 7.82 6.51 -7.94
N VAL A 201 7.58 6.07 -9.16
CA VAL A 201 6.25 5.81 -9.73
C VAL A 201 6.21 4.42 -10.35
N GLY A 202 5.14 3.67 -10.05
CA GLY A 202 4.95 2.31 -10.51
C GLY A 202 3.71 2.16 -11.38
N THR A 203 3.74 1.22 -12.33
CA THR A 203 2.58 0.92 -13.17
C THR A 203 2.64 -0.49 -13.73
N GLY A 204 1.58 -0.90 -14.38
CA GLY A 204 1.42 -2.16 -15.07
C GLY A 204 -0.01 -2.31 -15.58
N GLY A 205 -0.39 -3.51 -15.96
CA GLY A 205 -1.73 -3.82 -16.44
C GLY A 205 -2.46 -4.87 -15.58
N ASP A 206 -1.85 -5.35 -14.48
CA ASP A 206 -2.39 -6.48 -13.73
C ASP A 206 -2.63 -7.69 -14.67
N SER A 207 -3.88 -8.05 -14.93
CA SER A 207 -4.27 -9.10 -15.89
C SER A 207 -4.40 -8.65 -17.36
N LEU A 208 -3.90 -7.47 -17.70
CA LEU A 208 -4.07 -6.88 -19.05
C LEU A 208 -2.86 -7.09 -19.99
N ASP A 209 -2.05 -8.11 -19.74
CA ASP A 209 -0.98 -8.59 -20.64
C ASP A 209 0.02 -7.51 -21.08
N VAL A 210 0.46 -6.66 -20.15
CA VAL A 210 1.53 -5.68 -20.39
C VAL A 210 2.60 -5.76 -19.30
N PRO A 211 3.88 -5.56 -19.65
CA PRO A 211 4.98 -5.58 -18.69
C PRO A 211 4.91 -4.45 -17.68
N GLY A 212 5.03 -4.76 -16.40
CA GLY A 212 5.12 -3.77 -15.33
C GLY A 212 6.49 -3.10 -15.27
N PHE A 213 6.55 -1.91 -14.65
CA PHE A 213 7.81 -1.22 -14.42
C PHE A 213 7.74 -0.24 -13.24
N LEU A 214 8.91 0.16 -12.76
CA LEU A 214 9.11 1.27 -11.84
C LEU A 214 9.97 2.33 -12.52
N GLU A 215 9.61 3.60 -12.38
CA GLU A 215 10.42 4.74 -12.80
C GLU A 215 10.81 5.63 -11.61
N ALA A 216 11.98 6.27 -11.70
CA ALA A 216 12.29 7.46 -10.95
C ALA A 216 12.17 8.68 -11.85
N ARG A 217 11.51 9.71 -11.34
CA ARG A 217 11.32 10.97 -12.04
C ARG A 217 11.85 12.14 -11.23
N ASP A 218 12.33 13.15 -11.95
CA ASP A 218 12.78 14.39 -11.35
C ASP A 218 11.59 15.16 -10.73
N PRO A 219 11.64 15.54 -9.44
CA PRO A 219 10.51 16.22 -8.78
C PRO A 219 10.25 17.63 -9.33
N GLU A 220 11.22 18.28 -9.96
CA GLU A 220 11.04 19.61 -10.52
C GLU A 220 10.43 19.57 -11.93
N THR A 221 10.87 18.66 -12.78
CA THR A 221 10.50 18.62 -14.19
C THR A 221 9.54 17.49 -14.55
N GLY A 222 9.47 16.43 -13.73
CA GLY A 222 8.74 15.19 -14.02
C GLY A 222 9.40 14.30 -15.07
N ASP A 223 10.61 14.64 -15.51
CA ASP A 223 11.34 13.86 -16.50
C ASP A 223 11.90 12.56 -15.90
N VAL A 224 11.95 11.50 -16.73
CA VAL A 224 12.45 10.19 -16.31
C VAL A 224 13.95 10.25 -16.05
N GLN A 225 14.38 9.85 -14.86
CA GLN A 225 15.78 9.72 -14.48
C GLN A 225 16.29 8.30 -14.78
N TRP A 226 15.49 7.28 -14.45
CA TRP A 226 15.71 5.89 -14.80
C TRP A 226 14.39 5.12 -14.85
N LYS A 227 14.42 3.96 -15.55
CA LYS A 227 13.32 2.98 -15.63
C LYS A 227 13.87 1.58 -15.39
N TRP A 228 13.17 0.80 -14.57
CA TRP A 228 13.42 -0.61 -14.36
C TRP A 228 12.17 -1.41 -14.72
N TRP A 229 12.32 -2.38 -15.62
CA TRP A 229 11.26 -3.31 -15.97
C TRP A 229 11.20 -4.44 -14.94
N SER A 230 9.99 -4.79 -14.48
CA SER A 230 9.76 -5.83 -13.48
C SER A 230 9.90 -7.26 -14.06
N GLU A 231 10.22 -7.37 -15.32
CA GLU A 231 10.48 -8.61 -16.04
C GLU A 231 11.38 -8.36 -17.26
N PRO A 232 12.06 -9.39 -17.81
CA PRO A 232 12.80 -9.27 -19.05
C PRO A 232 11.84 -9.07 -20.23
N LEU A 233 12.26 -8.29 -21.23
CA LEU A 233 11.45 -8.02 -22.43
C LEU A 233 11.91 -8.83 -23.67
N LYS A 234 13.13 -9.37 -23.62
CA LYS A 234 13.74 -10.13 -24.71
C LYS A 234 14.78 -11.11 -24.19
N LYS A 235 15.11 -12.07 -25.04
CA LYS A 235 16.19 -13.03 -24.76
C LYS A 235 17.53 -12.31 -24.56
N GLY A 236 18.23 -12.67 -23.48
CA GLY A 236 19.51 -12.07 -23.08
C GLY A 236 19.37 -10.95 -22.06
N ASP A 237 18.18 -10.44 -21.80
CA ASP A 237 17.94 -9.60 -20.62
C ASP A 237 18.13 -10.45 -19.35
N PRO A 238 18.60 -9.86 -18.23
CA PRO A 238 18.70 -10.58 -16.97
C PRO A 238 17.35 -11.19 -16.57
N GLY A 239 17.34 -12.47 -16.15
CA GLY A 239 16.12 -13.20 -15.79
C GLY A 239 15.40 -13.87 -16.97
N SER A 240 15.79 -13.60 -18.23
CA SER A 240 15.13 -14.16 -19.42
C SER A 240 15.26 -15.68 -19.54
N GLU A 241 16.23 -16.27 -18.87
CA GLU A 241 16.43 -17.73 -18.81
C GLU A 241 15.33 -18.46 -18.02
N THR A 242 14.53 -17.72 -17.24
CA THR A 242 13.40 -18.24 -16.46
C THR A 242 12.05 -18.16 -17.18
N TRP A 243 12.07 -17.72 -18.44
CA TRP A 243 10.92 -17.61 -19.32
C TRP A 243 11.13 -18.48 -20.57
N PRO A 244 10.07 -19.11 -21.12
CA PRO A 244 10.24 -20.00 -22.26
C PRO A 244 10.59 -19.25 -23.55
N ASP A 245 10.05 -18.04 -23.75
CA ASP A 245 10.19 -17.25 -24.97
C ASP A 245 9.89 -15.76 -24.78
N GLU A 246 10.14 -14.95 -25.81
CA GLU A 246 9.89 -13.51 -25.79
C GLU A 246 8.38 -13.15 -25.82
N TYR A 247 7.54 -14.05 -26.34
CA TYR A 247 6.10 -13.83 -26.32
C TYR A 247 5.60 -13.78 -24.88
N SER A 248 5.94 -14.80 -24.10
CA SER A 248 5.58 -14.87 -22.67
C SER A 248 6.13 -13.70 -21.85
N MET A 249 7.39 -13.28 -22.10
CA MET A 249 7.98 -12.10 -21.44
C MET A 249 7.19 -10.82 -21.72
N ARG A 250 6.70 -10.61 -22.93
CA ARG A 250 5.97 -9.38 -23.31
C ARG A 250 4.56 -9.31 -22.77
N HIS A 251 3.96 -10.44 -22.46
CA HIS A 251 2.65 -10.55 -21.81
C HIS A 251 2.78 -10.60 -20.28
N GLY A 252 3.97 -10.58 -19.77
CA GLY A 252 4.49 -10.95 -18.47
C GLY A 252 3.76 -10.54 -17.20
N GLY A 253 3.18 -9.36 -17.10
CA GLY A 253 2.55 -8.87 -15.85
C GLY A 253 3.50 -8.06 -14.98
N GLY A 254 3.76 -8.49 -13.74
CA GLY A 254 4.72 -7.83 -12.85
C GLY A 254 4.38 -6.40 -12.43
N MET A 255 3.10 -6.07 -12.26
CA MET A 255 2.66 -4.72 -11.90
C MET A 255 3.26 -4.26 -10.56
N THR A 256 3.76 -3.02 -10.51
CA THR A 256 4.35 -2.39 -9.32
C THR A 256 3.32 -1.45 -8.65
N TRP A 257 2.29 -2.02 -8.05
CA TRP A 257 1.07 -1.30 -7.67
C TRP A 257 0.97 -0.93 -6.17
N ILE A 258 1.93 -1.32 -5.34
CA ILE A 258 2.05 -0.89 -3.93
C ILE A 258 3.41 -0.23 -3.72
N PRO A 259 3.47 0.88 -2.97
CA PRO A 259 4.75 1.51 -2.61
C PRO A 259 5.65 0.57 -1.80
N GLY A 260 6.94 0.63 -2.07
CA GLY A 260 7.96 -0.07 -1.31
C GLY A 260 8.47 0.72 -0.10
N THR A 261 9.63 0.30 0.42
CA THR A 261 10.33 0.89 1.57
C THR A 261 11.78 1.20 1.20
N TYR A 262 12.41 2.10 1.94
CA TYR A 262 13.75 2.59 1.61
C TYR A 262 14.71 2.54 2.80
N ASP A 263 15.94 2.05 2.57
CA ASP A 263 17.03 2.13 3.54
C ASP A 263 18.02 3.22 3.11
N PRO A 264 18.09 4.36 3.82
CA PRO A 264 18.98 5.46 3.46
C PRO A 264 20.47 5.16 3.68
N GLU A 265 20.83 4.16 4.51
CA GLU A 265 22.22 3.77 4.72
C GLU A 265 22.74 2.88 3.59
N LEU A 266 21.86 2.04 3.03
CA LEU A 266 22.20 1.12 1.95
C LEU A 266 21.92 1.71 0.57
N HIS A 267 21.18 2.82 0.47
CA HIS A 267 20.65 3.40 -0.78
C HIS A 267 19.81 2.39 -1.57
N LEU A 268 19.06 1.52 -0.86
CA LEU A 268 18.23 0.47 -1.45
C LEU A 268 16.74 0.74 -1.24
N TYR A 269 15.99 0.68 -2.34
CA TYR A 269 14.55 0.67 -2.34
C TYR A 269 14.05 -0.76 -2.51
N TYR A 270 13.22 -1.22 -1.57
CA TYR A 270 12.66 -2.57 -1.55
C TYR A 270 11.22 -2.54 -2.02
N LEU A 271 10.91 -3.36 -3.00
CA LEU A 271 9.62 -3.36 -3.68
C LEU A 271 9.14 -4.80 -3.88
N GLY A 272 7.85 -5.04 -3.66
CA GLY A 272 7.19 -6.28 -4.07
C GLY A 272 6.63 -6.16 -5.48
N ILE A 273 6.69 -7.24 -6.25
CA ILE A 273 6.28 -7.31 -7.65
C ILE A 273 5.02 -8.17 -7.77
N GLY A 274 4.12 -7.77 -8.68
CA GLY A 274 2.87 -8.44 -8.98
C GLY A 274 3.01 -9.77 -9.71
N ASN A 275 1.87 -10.38 -10.00
CA ASN A 275 1.72 -11.67 -10.67
C ASN A 275 2.26 -11.68 -12.11
N PRO A 276 2.63 -12.86 -12.64
CA PRO A 276 2.87 -13.05 -14.07
C PRO A 276 1.55 -13.25 -14.84
N ASN A 277 1.55 -12.99 -16.15
CA ASN A 277 0.46 -13.28 -17.06
C ASN A 277 0.78 -14.47 -17.99
N PRO A 278 -0.24 -15.31 -18.31
CA PRO A 278 -1.61 -15.33 -17.75
C PRO A 278 -1.62 -15.68 -16.27
N VAL A 279 -2.56 -15.05 -15.51
CA VAL A 279 -2.54 -15.02 -14.05
C VAL A 279 -2.71 -16.40 -13.41
N LEU A 280 -3.78 -17.14 -13.79
CA LEU A 280 -4.23 -18.37 -13.12
C LEU A 280 -3.81 -19.67 -13.82
N THR A 281 -2.84 -19.60 -14.75
CA THR A 281 -2.27 -20.78 -15.41
C THR A 281 -0.85 -20.51 -15.87
N GLY A 282 0.04 -21.50 -15.70
CA GLY A 282 1.44 -21.42 -16.14
C GLY A 282 1.73 -22.12 -17.46
N ARG A 283 0.71 -22.60 -18.20
CA ARG A 283 0.87 -23.45 -19.40
C ARG A 283 1.78 -22.83 -20.48
N SER A 284 1.60 -21.54 -20.76
CA SER A 284 2.35 -20.80 -21.80
C SER A 284 3.65 -20.18 -21.29
N ARG A 285 3.90 -20.15 -19.98
CA ARG A 285 5.06 -19.47 -19.37
C ARG A 285 5.85 -20.36 -18.42
N GLN A 286 6.23 -21.55 -18.87
CA GLN A 286 7.05 -22.47 -18.08
C GLN A 286 8.33 -21.80 -17.58
N GLY A 287 8.76 -22.14 -16.36
CA GLY A 287 9.89 -21.55 -15.67
C GLY A 287 9.47 -20.72 -14.45
N GLU A 288 10.42 -20.09 -13.77
CA GLU A 288 10.17 -19.35 -12.52
C GLU A 288 9.54 -17.96 -12.76
N ASN A 289 9.65 -17.43 -13.99
CA ASN A 289 9.10 -16.14 -14.43
C ASN A 289 9.60 -14.93 -13.63
N LEU A 290 10.93 -14.78 -13.53
CA LEU A 290 11.55 -13.65 -12.84
C LEU A 290 11.25 -12.31 -13.55
N TRP A 291 10.94 -11.23 -12.80
CA TRP A 291 10.90 -11.10 -11.31
C TRP A 291 9.47 -10.97 -10.80
N THR A 292 8.49 -11.55 -11.49
CA THR A 292 7.12 -11.57 -10.98
C THR A 292 7.05 -12.25 -9.61
N CYS A 293 6.09 -11.89 -8.78
CA CYS A 293 5.90 -12.40 -7.42
C CYS A 293 7.18 -12.42 -6.58
N SER A 294 8.04 -11.40 -6.75
CA SER A 294 9.33 -11.28 -6.06
C SER A 294 9.41 -10.05 -5.17
N ILE A 295 10.23 -10.13 -4.14
CA ILE A 295 10.75 -8.98 -3.41
C ILE A 295 12.06 -8.60 -4.09
N VAL A 296 12.21 -7.34 -4.52
CA VAL A 296 13.41 -6.84 -5.17
C VAL A 296 14.02 -5.69 -4.38
N ALA A 297 15.34 -5.58 -4.43
CA ALA A 297 16.08 -4.42 -3.94
C ALA A 297 16.72 -3.68 -5.11
N LEU A 298 16.33 -2.43 -5.30
CA LEU A 298 16.86 -1.57 -6.35
C LEU A 298 17.75 -0.49 -5.73
N ASN A 299 18.91 -0.25 -6.34
CA ASN A 299 19.66 0.96 -6.02
C ASN A 299 18.87 2.18 -6.49
N VAL A 300 18.49 3.06 -5.58
CA VAL A 300 17.55 4.15 -5.84
C VAL A 300 18.08 5.20 -6.80
N ASP A 301 19.41 5.40 -6.83
CA ASP A 301 20.06 6.43 -7.69
C ASP A 301 20.16 5.96 -9.15
N THR A 302 20.15 4.65 -9.41
CA THR A 302 20.42 4.08 -10.73
C THR A 302 19.32 3.18 -11.28
N GLY A 303 18.35 2.79 -10.47
CA GLY A 303 17.33 1.81 -10.82
C GLY A 303 17.85 0.39 -11.02
N LYS A 304 19.12 0.10 -10.70
CA LYS A 304 19.69 -1.24 -10.91
C LYS A 304 19.25 -2.21 -9.83
N LEU A 305 18.83 -3.41 -10.26
CA LEU A 305 18.56 -4.53 -9.36
C LEU A 305 19.86 -4.95 -8.67
N VAL A 306 19.82 -5.03 -7.32
CA VAL A 306 20.94 -5.44 -6.47
C VAL A 306 20.74 -6.89 -6.03
N TRP A 307 19.56 -7.24 -5.56
CA TRP A 307 19.18 -8.60 -5.21
C TRP A 307 17.66 -8.80 -5.31
N TYR A 308 17.24 -10.05 -5.34
CA TYR A 308 15.83 -10.44 -5.27
C TYR A 308 15.64 -11.70 -4.44
N PHE A 309 14.42 -11.89 -3.96
CA PHE A 309 13.92 -13.13 -3.37
C PHE A 309 12.51 -13.38 -3.90
N GLN A 310 12.23 -14.57 -4.43
CA GLN A 310 10.93 -14.88 -5.03
C GLN A 310 10.10 -15.77 -4.10
N PRO A 311 9.09 -15.20 -3.37
CA PRO A 311 8.17 -15.95 -2.52
C PRO A 311 7.32 -16.98 -3.25
N SER A 312 6.90 -16.71 -4.49
CA SER A 312 6.04 -17.59 -5.28
C SER A 312 6.63 -17.83 -6.67
N PRO A 313 7.62 -18.76 -6.81
CA PRO A 313 8.12 -19.15 -8.12
C PRO A 313 7.01 -19.77 -8.97
N HIS A 314 6.95 -19.42 -10.26
CA HIS A 314 5.93 -19.92 -11.20
C HIS A 314 4.50 -19.74 -10.67
N ASP A 315 4.17 -18.56 -10.15
CA ASP A 315 2.85 -18.32 -9.54
C ASP A 315 1.72 -18.56 -10.55
N THR A 316 0.70 -19.30 -10.14
CA THR A 316 -0.52 -19.61 -10.91
C THR A 316 -1.80 -19.34 -10.10
N HIS A 317 -1.71 -18.48 -9.09
CA HIS A 317 -2.78 -18.25 -8.13
C HIS A 317 -3.01 -16.77 -7.79
N ASP A 318 -2.31 -15.85 -8.49
CA ASP A 318 -2.39 -14.40 -8.25
C ASP A 318 -1.81 -13.98 -6.88
N TRP A 319 -0.69 -14.59 -6.47
CA TRP A 319 -0.07 -14.26 -5.19
C TRP A 319 1.09 -13.29 -5.32
N ASP A 320 0.74 -12.07 -5.70
CA ASP A 320 1.67 -10.94 -5.71
C ASP A 320 2.55 -10.88 -4.45
N ALA A 321 3.80 -10.51 -4.60
CA ALA A 321 4.68 -10.23 -3.48
C ALA A 321 4.67 -8.76 -3.03
N VAL A 322 3.62 -8.00 -3.35
CA VAL A 322 3.54 -6.53 -3.19
C VAL A 322 3.30 -6.05 -1.76
N GLN A 323 3.01 -6.95 -0.81
CA GLN A 323 2.79 -6.55 0.58
C GLN A 323 4.00 -5.76 1.10
N THR A 324 3.75 -4.70 1.85
CA THR A 324 4.78 -3.77 2.32
C THR A 324 5.96 -4.52 2.97
N PRO A 325 7.18 -4.44 2.42
CA PRO A 325 8.38 -4.94 3.09
C PRO A 325 8.67 -4.08 4.32
N ILE A 326 8.75 -4.67 5.51
CA ILE A 326 9.06 -3.94 6.75
C ILE A 326 10.54 -4.05 7.08
N LEU A 327 11.21 -2.90 7.28
CA LEU A 327 12.63 -2.86 7.62
C LEU A 327 12.82 -2.85 9.14
N ILE A 328 13.61 -3.81 9.64
CA ILE A 328 13.88 -4.00 11.06
C ILE A 328 15.40 -3.99 11.28
N ASP A 329 15.89 -3.08 12.12
CA ASP A 329 17.21 -3.17 12.70
C ASP A 329 17.07 -3.92 14.02
N GLY A 330 17.57 -5.14 14.07
CA GLY A 330 17.33 -6.04 15.18
C GLY A 330 18.35 -7.15 15.30
N GLU A 331 18.12 -8.02 16.27
CA GLU A 331 18.94 -9.20 16.49
C GLU A 331 18.27 -10.42 15.88
N PHE A 332 19.02 -11.25 15.16
CA PHE A 332 18.56 -12.56 14.71
C PHE A 332 19.63 -13.61 14.98
N GLN A 333 19.25 -14.69 15.70
CA GLN A 333 20.16 -15.76 16.14
C GLN A 333 21.40 -15.23 16.88
N GLY A 334 21.22 -14.23 17.77
CA GLY A 334 22.28 -13.66 18.59
C GLY A 334 23.20 -12.69 17.84
N LYS A 335 22.86 -12.24 16.63
CA LYS A 335 23.65 -11.31 15.82
C LYS A 335 22.82 -10.09 15.40
N PRO A 336 23.36 -8.87 15.52
CA PRO A 336 22.72 -7.70 14.92
C PRO A 336 22.62 -7.87 13.41
N ARG A 337 21.45 -7.56 12.83
CA ARG A 337 21.16 -7.68 11.40
C ARG A 337 20.28 -6.54 10.90
N LYS A 338 20.45 -6.20 9.65
CA LYS A 338 19.50 -5.38 8.88
C LYS A 338 18.51 -6.31 8.20
N LEU A 339 17.28 -6.34 8.71
CA LEU A 339 16.27 -7.33 8.32
C LEU A 339 15.18 -6.70 7.45
N LEU A 340 14.60 -7.54 6.57
CA LEU A 340 13.38 -7.26 5.85
C LEU A 340 12.38 -8.36 6.18
N ALA A 341 11.20 -7.97 6.69
CA ALA A 341 10.10 -8.87 7.02
C ALA A 341 8.92 -8.65 6.07
N GLN A 342 8.30 -9.71 5.56
CA GLN A 342 7.10 -9.63 4.75
C GLN A 342 6.14 -10.77 5.09
N ALA A 343 4.87 -10.41 5.33
CA ALA A 343 3.74 -11.34 5.30
C ALA A 343 3.22 -11.38 3.86
N ASN A 344 3.20 -12.54 3.21
CA ASN A 344 2.93 -12.67 1.78
C ASN A 344 1.54 -13.27 1.50
N ARG A 345 0.94 -12.91 0.34
CA ARG A 345 -0.36 -13.45 -0.12
C ARG A 345 -0.38 -14.97 -0.15
N ASN A 346 0.75 -15.60 -0.44
CA ASN A 346 0.88 -17.05 -0.55
C ASN A 346 0.75 -17.82 0.79
N GLY A 347 0.61 -17.13 1.92
CA GLY A 347 0.39 -17.71 3.24
C GLY A 347 1.64 -17.87 4.10
N TYR A 348 2.80 -17.43 3.62
CA TYR A 348 4.05 -17.45 4.38
C TYR A 348 4.46 -16.07 4.88
N PHE A 349 5.12 -16.05 6.03
CA PHE A 349 5.93 -14.96 6.55
C PHE A 349 7.39 -15.22 6.21
N PHE A 350 8.07 -14.21 5.65
CA PHE A 350 9.48 -14.27 5.27
C PHE A 350 10.30 -13.26 6.06
N LEU A 351 11.51 -13.66 6.45
CA LEU A 351 12.53 -12.80 7.02
C LEU A 351 13.82 -12.95 6.20
N LEU A 352 14.32 -11.83 5.70
CA LEU A 352 15.51 -11.77 4.86
C LEU A 352 16.54 -10.83 5.49
N ASP A 353 17.83 -11.02 5.19
CA ASP A 353 18.85 -9.99 5.38
C ASP A 353 18.72 -8.99 4.24
N ARG A 354 18.33 -7.74 4.54
CA ARG A 354 18.04 -6.74 3.51
C ARG A 354 19.28 -6.19 2.80
N THR A 355 20.48 -6.50 3.30
CA THR A 355 21.73 -6.08 2.65
C THR A 355 22.05 -6.85 1.38
N ASN A 356 21.59 -8.10 1.30
CA ASN A 356 21.96 -9.04 0.22
C ASN A 356 20.87 -10.01 -0.21
N GLY A 357 19.67 -9.96 0.40
CA GLY A 357 18.55 -10.86 0.11
C GLY A 357 18.70 -12.28 0.69
N GLU A 358 19.69 -12.53 1.57
CA GLU A 358 19.86 -13.84 2.22
C GLU A 358 18.58 -14.21 2.98
N HIS A 359 18.07 -15.41 2.69
CA HIS A 359 16.95 -15.98 3.42
C HIS A 359 17.36 -16.37 4.85
N LEU A 360 16.57 -15.94 5.83
CA LEU A 360 16.80 -16.22 7.24
C LEU A 360 15.69 -17.09 7.85
N LEU A 361 14.43 -16.86 7.47
CA LEU A 361 13.29 -17.57 8.03
C LEU A 361 12.11 -17.57 7.05
N THR A 362 11.42 -18.69 6.94
CA THR A 362 10.08 -18.84 6.35
C THR A 362 9.17 -19.56 7.33
N ALA A 363 8.01 -18.98 7.63
CA ALA A 363 7.05 -19.56 8.56
C ALA A 363 5.62 -19.47 8.01
N PRO A 364 4.78 -20.53 8.15
CA PRO A 364 3.38 -20.47 7.71
C PRO A 364 2.57 -19.56 8.65
N MET A 365 1.68 -18.75 8.07
CA MET A 365 0.74 -17.89 8.78
C MET A 365 -0.66 -18.53 8.91
N ILE A 366 -0.97 -19.51 8.07
CA ILE A 366 -2.24 -20.22 8.01
C ILE A 366 -2.03 -21.73 8.07
N GLU A 367 -3.05 -22.48 8.54
CA GLU A 367 -2.99 -23.93 8.72
C GLU A 367 -3.52 -24.68 7.48
N THR A 368 -4.36 -24.04 6.68
CA THR A 368 -5.05 -24.65 5.54
C THR A 368 -4.23 -24.72 4.26
N MET A 369 -3.02 -24.16 4.27
CA MET A 369 -2.15 -24.06 3.09
C MET A 369 -1.85 -25.42 2.47
N ASN A 370 -2.11 -25.57 1.16
CA ASN A 370 -1.97 -26.85 0.47
C ASN A 370 -1.29 -26.77 -0.91
N TRP A 371 -0.83 -25.59 -1.31
CA TRP A 371 -0.23 -25.33 -2.62
C TRP A 371 1.28 -25.62 -2.67
N SER A 372 1.93 -25.69 -1.51
CA SER A 372 3.37 -25.90 -1.40
C SER A 372 3.68 -27.31 -0.90
N GLU A 373 4.68 -27.98 -1.49
CA GLU A 373 5.21 -29.27 -1.05
C GLU A 373 6.31 -29.14 0.02
N GLY A 374 6.57 -27.91 0.49
CA GLY A 374 7.62 -27.59 1.46
C GLY A 374 8.52 -26.47 0.98
N LEU A 375 9.71 -26.35 1.55
CA LEU A 375 10.68 -25.31 1.23
C LEU A 375 11.92 -25.90 0.57
N ASN A 376 12.47 -25.20 -0.42
CA ASN A 376 13.77 -25.54 -0.97
C ASN A 376 14.92 -25.10 -0.03
N LYS A 377 16.17 -25.39 -0.40
CA LYS A 377 17.37 -25.02 0.38
C LYS A 377 17.55 -23.51 0.57
N ASN A 378 16.91 -22.69 -0.25
CA ASN A 378 16.95 -21.24 -0.18
C ASN A 378 15.75 -20.66 0.58
N GLY A 379 14.92 -21.50 1.23
CA GLY A 379 13.75 -21.08 1.98
C GLY A 379 12.54 -20.65 1.14
N GLN A 380 12.59 -20.86 -0.17
CA GLN A 380 11.47 -20.60 -1.06
C GLN A 380 10.50 -21.79 -1.07
N PRO A 381 9.18 -21.54 -1.08
CA PRO A 381 8.19 -22.60 -1.25
C PRO A 381 8.38 -23.33 -2.59
N ILE A 382 8.16 -24.64 -2.57
CA ILE A 382 8.17 -25.50 -3.75
C ILE A 382 6.71 -25.65 -4.19
N PRO A 383 6.30 -25.09 -5.35
CA PRO A 383 4.93 -25.23 -5.85
C PRO A 383 4.53 -26.69 -6.03
N ASN A 384 3.31 -27.04 -5.65
CA ASN A 384 2.74 -28.36 -5.91
C ASN A 384 2.04 -28.36 -7.28
N PRO A 385 2.55 -29.07 -8.30
CA PRO A 385 1.97 -29.06 -9.65
C PRO A 385 0.52 -29.57 -9.71
N LYS A 386 0.10 -30.36 -8.69
CA LYS A 386 -1.29 -30.85 -8.58
C LYS A 386 -2.28 -29.75 -8.14
N LYS A 387 -1.77 -28.56 -7.86
CA LYS A 387 -2.57 -27.41 -7.44
C LYS A 387 -2.73 -26.34 -8.53
N GLU A 388 -2.19 -26.56 -9.71
CA GLU A 388 -2.51 -25.78 -10.88
C GLU A 388 -3.94 -26.03 -11.36
N ALA A 389 -4.56 -25.03 -12.00
CA ALA A 389 -5.93 -25.12 -12.51
C ALA A 389 -6.07 -26.30 -13.51
N THR A 390 -7.13 -27.08 -13.34
CA THR A 390 -7.48 -28.21 -14.24
C THR A 390 -8.91 -28.06 -14.75
N VAL A 391 -9.31 -28.81 -15.79
CA VAL A 391 -10.68 -28.80 -16.30
C VAL A 391 -11.69 -29.23 -15.21
N ASP A 392 -11.34 -30.22 -14.41
CA ASP A 392 -12.20 -30.73 -13.32
C ASP A 392 -12.20 -29.81 -12.08
N GLY A 393 -11.32 -28.83 -12.07
CA GLY A 393 -11.10 -27.94 -10.92
C GLY A 393 -10.23 -28.52 -9.83
N VAL A 394 -9.51 -27.65 -9.12
CA VAL A 394 -8.64 -28.01 -7.99
C VAL A 394 -8.87 -27.07 -6.82
N LEU A 395 -9.00 -27.62 -5.61
CA LEU A 395 -9.17 -26.83 -4.38
C LEU A 395 -7.82 -26.41 -3.84
N VAL A 396 -7.64 -25.07 -3.68
CA VAL A 396 -6.41 -24.43 -3.22
C VAL A 396 -6.67 -23.52 -2.03
N SER A 397 -5.73 -23.48 -1.10
CA SER A 397 -5.64 -22.50 -0.01
C SER A 397 -4.21 -21.98 0.08
N PRO A 398 -4.03 -20.65 0.19
CA PRO A 398 -5.05 -19.60 0.25
C PRO A 398 -5.77 -19.38 -1.08
N PRO A 399 -6.86 -18.57 -1.09
CA PRO A 399 -7.58 -18.20 -2.30
C PRO A 399 -6.78 -17.18 -3.14
N THR A 400 -7.30 -16.76 -4.30
CA THR A 400 -6.70 -15.75 -5.20
C THR A 400 -6.32 -14.46 -4.47
N TRP A 401 -7.21 -13.95 -3.63
CA TRP A 401 -6.95 -12.73 -2.85
C TRP A 401 -5.97 -12.94 -1.68
N GLY A 402 -5.46 -14.20 -1.47
CA GLY A 402 -4.36 -14.54 -0.59
C GLY A 402 -4.73 -14.74 0.88
N ALA A 403 -3.75 -15.18 1.68
CA ALA A 403 -3.86 -15.25 3.13
C ALA A 403 -3.79 -13.86 3.78
N THR A 404 -3.20 -12.90 3.13
CA THR A 404 -3.20 -11.45 3.43
C THR A 404 -3.15 -10.68 2.12
N ASN A 405 -3.31 -9.36 2.17
CA ASN A 405 -3.28 -8.56 0.94
C ASN A 405 -2.57 -7.20 1.19
N TRP A 406 -2.79 -6.20 0.35
CA TRP A 406 -2.14 -4.89 0.33
C TRP A 406 -2.32 -4.03 1.60
N PRO A 407 -3.41 -4.13 2.41
CA PRO A 407 -3.50 -3.31 3.62
C PRO A 407 -2.25 -3.48 4.49
N PRO A 408 -1.61 -2.36 4.88
CA PRO A 408 -0.25 -2.43 5.40
C PRO A 408 -0.21 -3.07 6.79
N PRO A 409 0.73 -4.01 7.03
CA PRO A 409 1.01 -4.54 8.36
C PRO A 409 1.71 -3.50 9.24
N SER A 410 1.97 -3.83 10.50
CA SER A 410 2.78 -3.00 11.41
C SER A 410 3.81 -3.83 12.16
N PHE A 411 4.91 -3.21 12.55
CA PHE A 411 5.93 -3.80 13.43
C PHE A 411 6.25 -2.87 14.60
N SER A 412 6.13 -3.38 15.83
CA SER A 412 6.54 -2.63 17.00
C SER A 412 7.92 -3.06 17.50
N PRO A 413 8.91 -2.16 17.51
CA PRO A 413 10.23 -2.45 18.10
C PRO A 413 10.17 -2.65 19.62
N LYS A 414 9.08 -2.20 20.27
CA LYS A 414 8.86 -2.39 21.72
C LYS A 414 8.50 -3.81 22.08
N THR A 415 7.67 -4.46 21.27
CA THR A 415 7.21 -5.83 21.51
C THR A 415 8.02 -6.87 20.75
N GLY A 416 8.73 -6.47 19.69
CA GLY A 416 9.37 -7.37 18.75
C GLY A 416 8.35 -8.19 17.91
N LEU A 417 7.12 -7.68 17.77
CA LEU A 417 6.05 -8.37 17.08
C LEU A 417 5.68 -7.68 15.77
N PHE A 418 5.46 -8.51 14.76
CA PHE A 418 4.92 -8.16 13.45
C PHE A 418 3.41 -8.47 13.45
N TYR A 419 2.58 -7.47 13.18
CA TYR A 419 1.11 -7.58 13.22
C TYR A 419 0.55 -7.59 11.80
N VAL A 420 -0.31 -8.56 11.52
CA VAL A 420 -0.95 -8.70 10.22
C VAL A 420 -2.33 -9.36 10.34
N GLY A 421 -3.26 -8.94 9.49
CA GLY A 421 -4.53 -9.62 9.29
C GLY A 421 -4.36 -10.79 8.32
N VAL A 422 -4.86 -11.96 8.68
CA VAL A 422 -4.80 -13.15 7.84
C VAL A 422 -6.15 -13.80 7.66
N VAL A 423 -6.30 -14.47 6.52
CA VAL A 423 -7.52 -15.20 6.17
C VAL A 423 -7.17 -16.63 5.80
N GLU A 424 -8.00 -17.56 6.25
CA GLU A 424 -8.01 -18.96 5.83
C GLU A 424 -9.28 -19.23 5.04
N ALA A 425 -9.10 -19.52 3.76
CA ALA A 425 -10.17 -19.83 2.84
C ALA A 425 -9.66 -20.73 1.72
N TYR A 426 -10.59 -21.27 0.96
CA TYR A 426 -10.31 -22.06 -0.25
C TYR A 426 -10.96 -21.42 -1.46
N SER A 427 -10.27 -21.49 -2.60
CA SER A 427 -10.86 -21.28 -3.93
C SER A 427 -10.74 -22.54 -4.78
N LEU A 428 -11.70 -22.74 -5.67
CA LEU A 428 -11.68 -23.75 -6.71
C LEU A 428 -11.12 -23.11 -7.99
N PHE A 429 -9.93 -23.52 -8.41
CA PHE A 429 -9.29 -23.06 -9.65
C PHE A 429 -9.60 -24.04 -10.78
N TYR A 430 -10.04 -23.54 -11.92
CA TYR A 430 -10.41 -24.40 -13.06
C TYR A 430 -10.16 -23.75 -14.41
N LEU A 431 -9.79 -24.58 -15.40
CA LEU A 431 -9.59 -24.14 -16.76
C LEU A 431 -10.93 -23.91 -17.44
N THR A 432 -11.07 -22.78 -18.13
CA THR A 432 -12.25 -22.42 -18.91
C THR A 432 -12.15 -22.80 -20.39
N ASP A 433 -10.92 -23.04 -20.85
CA ASP A 433 -10.59 -23.45 -22.21
C ASP A 433 -9.28 -24.27 -22.23
N THR A 434 -8.86 -24.68 -23.42
CA THR A 434 -7.64 -25.45 -23.65
C THR A 434 -6.65 -24.69 -24.54
N ASP A 435 -6.79 -23.39 -24.70
CA ASP A 435 -5.88 -22.56 -25.44
C ASP A 435 -4.44 -22.74 -24.92
N PRO A 436 -3.46 -23.09 -25.76
CA PRO A 436 -2.07 -23.20 -25.33
C PRO A 436 -1.42 -21.84 -24.97
N HIS A 437 -1.98 -20.73 -25.44
CA HIS A 437 -1.49 -19.37 -25.21
C HIS A 437 -2.62 -18.45 -24.73
N PRO A 438 -3.21 -18.73 -23.56
CA PRO A 438 -4.29 -17.90 -23.02
C PRO A 438 -3.74 -16.54 -22.61
N GLU A 439 -4.59 -15.52 -22.68
CA GLU A 439 -4.32 -14.16 -22.24
C GLU A 439 -5.05 -13.86 -20.93
N GLY A 440 -4.69 -12.77 -20.27
CA GLY A 440 -5.35 -12.28 -19.06
C GLY A 440 -5.29 -13.26 -17.90
N TYR A 441 -6.43 -13.61 -17.35
CA TYR A 441 -6.47 -14.60 -16.27
C TYR A 441 -6.13 -16.02 -16.73
N GLY A 442 -6.42 -16.39 -17.96
CA GLY A 442 -6.11 -17.69 -18.56
C GLY A 442 -6.79 -18.90 -17.93
N ALA A 443 -7.51 -18.74 -16.85
CA ALA A 443 -8.33 -19.69 -16.13
C ALA A 443 -9.35 -18.92 -15.27
N ALA A 444 -10.18 -19.63 -14.50
CA ALA A 444 -11.13 -19.02 -13.60
C ALA A 444 -10.96 -19.55 -12.17
N GLU A 445 -11.47 -18.79 -11.22
CA GLU A 445 -11.55 -19.22 -9.84
C GLU A 445 -12.95 -18.97 -9.27
N ARG A 446 -13.27 -19.66 -8.20
CA ARG A 446 -14.52 -19.50 -7.45
C ARG A 446 -14.23 -19.73 -5.97
N ASP A 447 -14.79 -18.87 -5.11
CA ASP A 447 -14.78 -19.11 -3.67
C ASP A 447 -15.38 -20.47 -3.33
N ALA A 448 -14.67 -21.28 -2.54
CA ALA A 448 -15.05 -22.64 -2.20
C ALA A 448 -15.18 -22.89 -0.70
N GLY A 449 -14.95 -21.90 0.14
CA GLY A 449 -15.18 -21.95 1.57
C GLY A 449 -14.27 -21.04 2.37
N PHE A 450 -14.89 -20.30 3.27
CA PHE A 450 -14.22 -19.48 4.27
C PHE A 450 -14.10 -20.26 5.59
N ILE A 451 -12.92 -20.25 6.20
CA ILE A 451 -12.63 -20.94 7.46
C ILE A 451 -12.52 -19.93 8.60
N SER A 452 -11.63 -18.91 8.47
CA SER A 452 -11.43 -17.91 9.52
C SER A 452 -10.75 -16.65 8.99
N GLY A 453 -11.06 -15.51 9.63
CA GLY A 453 -10.24 -14.30 9.58
C GLY A 453 -9.63 -14.05 10.95
N ARG A 454 -8.37 -13.64 11.00
CA ARG A 454 -7.64 -13.43 12.26
C ARG A 454 -6.71 -12.23 12.15
N LEU A 455 -6.58 -11.51 13.25
CA LEU A 455 -5.43 -10.66 13.54
C LEU A 455 -4.39 -11.52 14.24
N ILE A 456 -3.16 -11.56 13.74
CA ILE A 456 -2.06 -12.33 14.34
C ILE A 456 -0.86 -11.43 14.65
N ALA A 457 -0.12 -11.79 15.69
CA ALA A 457 1.16 -11.20 16.03
C ALA A 457 2.26 -12.23 15.93
N ILE A 458 3.21 -12.00 15.04
CA ILE A 458 4.32 -12.91 14.73
C ILE A 458 5.58 -12.38 15.42
N ASP A 459 6.24 -13.23 16.19
CA ASP A 459 7.59 -12.98 16.69
C ASP A 459 8.57 -13.07 15.51
N TYR A 460 9.20 -11.97 15.15
CA TYR A 460 10.03 -11.90 13.95
C TYR A 460 11.27 -12.80 14.01
N GLN A 461 11.79 -13.08 15.21
CA GLN A 461 12.99 -13.93 15.38
C GLN A 461 12.70 -15.41 15.19
N THR A 462 11.46 -15.84 15.46
CA THR A 462 11.09 -17.26 15.47
C THR A 462 10.05 -17.63 14.42
N GLY A 463 9.35 -16.64 13.83
CA GLY A 463 8.21 -16.88 12.95
C GLY A 463 6.96 -17.41 13.65
N LYS A 464 6.99 -17.55 14.99
CA LYS A 464 5.87 -18.11 15.75
C LYS A 464 4.80 -17.06 16.02
N ILE A 465 3.55 -17.45 15.86
CA ILE A 465 2.41 -16.65 16.29
C ILE A 465 2.39 -16.61 17.82
N ARG A 466 2.57 -15.42 18.40
CA ARG A 466 2.59 -15.20 19.86
C ARG A 466 1.19 -15.09 20.43
N TRP A 467 0.30 -14.43 19.70
CA TRP A 467 -1.11 -14.33 19.99
C TRP A 467 -1.92 -14.16 18.70
N GLN A 468 -3.20 -14.46 18.77
CA GLN A 468 -4.15 -14.26 17.68
C GLN A 468 -5.51 -13.85 18.23
N HIS A 469 -6.20 -12.99 17.47
CA HIS A 469 -7.60 -12.62 17.69
C HIS A 469 -8.41 -13.06 16.49
N LYS A 470 -9.40 -13.95 16.70
CA LYS A 470 -10.31 -14.42 15.63
C LYS A 470 -11.44 -13.43 15.44
N TYR A 471 -11.69 -13.06 14.20
CA TYR A 471 -12.89 -12.31 13.85
C TYR A 471 -14.08 -13.25 13.72
N PRO A 472 -15.27 -12.85 14.20
CA PRO A 472 -16.46 -13.72 14.12
C PRO A 472 -16.95 -13.92 12.67
N TRP A 473 -16.65 -12.97 11.76
CA TRP A 473 -17.10 -12.99 10.36
C TRP A 473 -16.03 -12.39 9.44
N GLY A 474 -15.91 -12.93 8.23
CA GLY A 474 -15.21 -12.32 7.12
C GLY A 474 -13.68 -12.31 7.18
N GLY A 475 -13.08 -11.61 6.23
CA GLY A 475 -11.64 -11.51 6.05
C GLY A 475 -10.93 -10.66 7.09
N GLY A 476 -9.61 -10.79 7.18
CA GLY A 476 -8.79 -10.11 8.19
C GLY A 476 -7.78 -9.10 7.63
N ALA A 477 -7.79 -8.84 6.31
CA ALA A 477 -6.81 -7.94 5.70
C ALA A 477 -7.21 -6.47 5.90
N VAL A 478 -6.89 -5.91 7.06
CA VAL A 478 -7.06 -4.50 7.40
C VAL A 478 -5.71 -3.92 7.79
N GLY A 479 -5.46 -2.67 7.44
CA GLY A 479 -4.21 -2.00 7.76
C GLY A 479 -4.04 -1.72 9.25
N MET A 480 -2.78 -1.55 9.68
CA MET A 480 -2.39 -1.49 11.08
C MET A 480 -1.48 -0.32 11.41
N LEU A 481 -1.54 0.10 12.68
CA LEU A 481 -0.67 1.09 13.27
C LEU A 481 -0.33 0.67 14.70
N SER A 482 0.94 0.55 15.04
CA SER A 482 1.38 0.35 16.42
C SER A 482 1.99 1.62 17.04
N THR A 483 1.91 1.75 18.37
CA THR A 483 2.42 2.92 19.10
C THR A 483 3.34 2.54 20.24
N ALA A 484 4.11 3.52 20.72
CA ALA A 484 5.01 3.33 21.86
C ALA A 484 4.30 3.00 23.18
N SER A 485 3.00 3.24 23.28
CA SER A 485 2.16 2.87 24.42
C SER A 485 1.65 1.42 24.37
N ASN A 486 2.18 0.59 23.48
CA ASN A 486 1.74 -0.78 23.21
C ASN A 486 0.26 -0.87 22.80
N LEU A 487 -0.23 0.12 22.06
CA LEU A 487 -1.50 0.04 21.36
C LEU A 487 -1.28 -0.38 19.92
N LEU A 488 -2.17 -1.23 19.41
CA LEU A 488 -2.32 -1.57 18.01
C LEU A 488 -3.70 -1.07 17.54
N PHE A 489 -3.71 -0.11 16.61
CA PHE A 489 -4.92 0.36 15.96
C PHE A 489 -5.11 -0.40 14.65
N THR A 490 -6.34 -0.89 14.42
CA THR A 490 -6.73 -1.66 13.24
C THR A 490 -8.25 -1.65 13.07
N GLY A 491 -8.76 -2.40 12.11
CA GLY A 491 -10.18 -2.64 11.95
C GLY A 491 -10.56 -4.10 12.05
N ASP A 492 -11.86 -4.34 12.00
CA ASP A 492 -12.43 -5.67 11.78
C ASP A 492 -13.28 -5.71 10.51
N PRO A 493 -13.63 -6.91 10.00
CA PRO A 493 -14.45 -7.05 8.80
C PRO A 493 -15.90 -6.54 8.93
N SER A 494 -16.32 -6.16 10.14
CA SER A 494 -17.67 -5.63 10.42
C SER A 494 -17.71 -4.09 10.41
N GLY A 495 -16.60 -3.43 10.03
CA GLY A 495 -16.50 -1.97 10.01
C GLY A 495 -16.25 -1.35 11.39
N HIS A 496 -15.73 -2.10 12.36
CA HIS A 496 -15.31 -1.51 13.62
C HIS A 496 -13.85 -1.07 13.54
N PHE A 497 -13.57 0.12 14.04
CA PHE A 497 -12.23 0.59 14.34
C PHE A 497 -11.85 0.15 15.75
N LEU A 498 -10.70 -0.48 15.92
CA LEU A 498 -10.27 -1.13 17.16
C LEU A 498 -8.98 -0.52 17.69
N ALA A 499 -8.88 -0.39 19.02
CA ALA A 499 -7.62 -0.28 19.73
C ALA A 499 -7.39 -1.57 20.54
N VAL A 500 -6.27 -2.23 20.27
CA VAL A 500 -5.92 -3.55 20.77
C VAL A 500 -4.65 -3.43 21.61
N ASP A 501 -4.53 -4.18 22.71
CA ASP A 501 -3.25 -4.38 23.39
C ASP A 501 -2.30 -5.13 22.47
N ALA A 502 -1.21 -4.48 22.06
CA ALA A 502 -0.24 -5.01 21.15
C ALA A 502 0.52 -6.24 21.70
N THR A 503 0.48 -6.47 23.02
CA THR A 503 1.22 -7.55 23.69
C THR A 503 0.46 -8.88 23.76
N ASP A 504 -0.88 -8.83 23.82
CA ASP A 504 -1.72 -10.04 23.99
C ASP A 504 -2.98 -10.11 23.11
N GLY A 505 -3.26 -9.08 22.31
CA GLY A 505 -4.39 -9.06 21.38
C GLY A 505 -5.75 -8.72 22.00
N LYS A 506 -5.79 -8.25 23.25
CA LYS A 506 -7.05 -7.86 23.92
C LYS A 506 -7.58 -6.56 23.33
N ILE A 507 -8.87 -6.54 22.96
CA ILE A 507 -9.55 -5.30 22.54
C ILE A 507 -9.76 -4.41 23.76
N LEU A 508 -9.25 -3.19 23.69
CA LEU A 508 -9.34 -2.18 24.76
C LEU A 508 -10.42 -1.13 24.48
N TRP A 509 -10.69 -0.86 23.19
CA TRP A 509 -11.67 0.12 22.74
C TRP A 509 -12.10 -0.19 21.32
N HIS A 510 -13.32 0.21 20.94
CA HIS A 510 -13.81 0.13 19.57
C HIS A 510 -14.84 1.22 19.26
N ALA A 511 -14.97 1.56 17.97
CA ALA A 511 -16.03 2.38 17.40
C ALA A 511 -16.56 1.75 16.12
N GLY A 512 -17.88 1.69 15.96
CA GLY A 512 -18.51 1.31 14.69
C GLY A 512 -18.39 2.47 13.70
N LEU A 513 -17.92 2.17 12.49
CA LEU A 513 -17.84 3.12 11.38
C LEU A 513 -18.92 2.81 10.34
N ALA A 514 -19.12 3.73 9.39
CA ALA A 514 -20.21 3.59 8.41
C ALA A 514 -19.92 2.58 7.28
N ASP A 515 -18.66 2.13 7.14
CA ASP A 515 -18.23 1.24 6.06
C ASP A 515 -16.96 0.48 6.50
N ASP A 516 -16.45 -0.39 5.62
CA ASP A 516 -15.19 -1.11 5.82
C ASP A 516 -13.99 -0.13 5.84
N ILE A 517 -13.00 -0.44 6.67
CA ILE A 517 -11.76 0.30 6.73
C ILE A 517 -10.94 -0.01 5.48
N GLY A 518 -10.69 1.04 4.67
CA GLY A 518 -10.08 0.91 3.35
C GLY A 518 -8.56 1.04 3.31
N ASN A 519 -7.92 1.48 4.42
CA ASN A 519 -6.48 1.70 4.51
C ASN A 519 -5.95 1.36 5.91
N GLY A 520 -4.69 1.67 6.20
CA GLY A 520 -4.14 1.60 7.56
C GLY A 520 -4.41 2.87 8.35
N PRO A 521 -4.70 2.78 9.66
CA PRO A 521 -4.77 3.93 10.55
C PRO A 521 -3.43 4.67 10.60
N GLU A 522 -3.49 5.96 10.96
CA GLU A 522 -2.31 6.78 11.21
C GLU A 522 -2.50 7.65 12.46
N THR A 523 -1.40 8.18 13.02
CA THR A 523 -1.47 9.04 14.20
C THR A 523 -0.46 10.18 14.09
N TYR A 524 -0.83 11.34 14.62
CA TYR A 524 0.00 12.53 14.63
C TYR A 524 -0.27 13.38 15.87
N LEU A 525 0.73 14.16 16.27
CA LEU A 525 0.61 15.19 17.30
C LEU A 525 0.38 16.54 16.62
N LEU A 526 -0.69 17.22 16.98
CA LEU A 526 -1.02 18.53 16.46
C LEU A 526 -1.50 19.43 17.58
N ASP A 527 -0.87 20.63 17.73
CA ASP A 527 -1.16 21.59 18.79
C ASP A 527 -1.11 20.99 20.21
N GLY A 528 -0.20 20.02 20.42
CA GLY A 528 -0.01 19.33 21.70
C GLY A 528 -1.00 18.20 21.97
N GLN A 529 -1.89 17.88 21.03
CA GLN A 529 -2.88 16.80 21.15
C GLN A 529 -2.61 15.70 20.14
N GLN A 530 -2.70 14.43 20.59
CA GLN A 530 -2.56 13.28 19.72
C GLN A 530 -3.90 12.94 19.05
N TYR A 531 -3.87 12.76 17.76
CA TYR A 531 -4.99 12.29 16.92
C TYR A 531 -4.70 10.90 16.36
N VAL A 532 -5.77 10.13 16.14
CA VAL A 532 -5.73 8.90 15.36
C VAL A 532 -6.73 9.03 14.21
N LEU A 533 -6.26 8.84 12.98
CA LEU A 533 -7.04 9.00 11.75
C LEU A 533 -7.23 7.64 11.09
N VAL A 534 -8.43 7.41 10.55
CA VAL A 534 -8.76 6.21 9.78
C VAL A 534 -9.77 6.55 8.68
N ALA A 535 -9.69 5.87 7.55
CA ALA A 535 -10.68 5.96 6.48
C ALA A 535 -11.58 4.71 6.48
N ALA A 536 -12.89 4.91 6.36
CA ALA A 536 -13.86 3.85 6.12
C ALA A 536 -14.79 4.26 4.98
N GLY A 537 -14.84 3.45 3.92
CA GLY A 537 -15.58 3.79 2.71
C GLY A 537 -15.13 5.12 2.10
N ASP A 538 -16.04 6.08 2.03
CA ASP A 538 -15.86 7.43 1.49
C ASP A 538 -15.57 8.51 2.56
N THR A 539 -15.26 8.11 3.79
CA THR A 539 -15.20 9.02 4.94
C THR A 539 -13.92 8.85 5.74
N LEU A 540 -13.26 9.99 6.06
CA LEU A 540 -12.20 10.07 7.07
C LEU A 540 -12.83 10.32 8.45
N TYR A 541 -12.31 9.62 9.46
CA TYR A 541 -12.67 9.75 10.86
C TYR A 541 -11.43 10.08 11.68
N SER A 542 -11.47 11.16 12.43
CA SER A 542 -10.40 11.57 13.34
C SER A 542 -10.84 11.41 14.78
N PHE A 543 -10.03 10.73 15.57
CA PHE A 543 -10.28 10.48 16.99
C PHE A 543 -9.21 11.13 17.85
N THR A 544 -9.59 11.56 19.06
CA THR A 544 -8.69 12.12 20.06
C THR A 544 -9.23 11.86 21.47
N LEU A 545 -8.42 12.08 22.51
CA LEU A 545 -8.93 12.05 23.88
C LEU A 545 -9.81 13.25 24.15
N GLU A 546 -10.90 13.03 24.87
CA GLU A 546 -11.73 14.12 25.40
C GLU A 546 -10.89 15.01 26.32
N GLN A 547 -11.03 16.35 26.16
CA GLN A 547 -10.31 17.34 26.97
C GLN A 547 -10.94 17.50 28.34
#